data_448eec6a700351844cbdfd34e02f86ac
#
_entry.id   448eec6a700351844cbdfd34e02f86ac
#
_cell.length_a   1.000
_cell.length_b   1.000
_cell.length_c   1.000
_cell.angle_alpha   90.00
_cell.angle_beta   90.00
_cell.angle_gamma   90.00
#
_symmetry.space_group_name_H-M   'P 1'
#
loop_
_entity.id
_entity.type
_entity.pdbx_description
1 polymer ?
#
loop_
_entity_poly.entity_id
_entity_poly.type
_entity_poly.pdbx_seq_one_letter_code
_entity_poly.pdbx_strand_id
1 'polypeptide(L)' 'MSAPINIRDLAPGTSIVLASGAEAEIVDNPQDGVWLFARYLSSPRDPTLVGQEEMVFAQDVVAVGRSTPQVDS' A
#
# COMPACT_ATOMS: atom_id res chain seq x y z
N MET A 1 9.33 19.53 4.39
CA MET A 1 8.44 19.20 3.29
C MET A 1 8.79 17.85 2.69
N SER A 2 7.83 17.01 2.54
CA SER A 2 8.10 15.66 2.04
C SER A 2 7.70 15.57 0.57
N ALA A 3 8.49 14.83 -0.19
CA ALA A 3 8.18 14.56 -1.57
C ALA A 3 7.02 13.58 -1.64
N PRO A 4 6.25 13.60 -2.73
CA PRO A 4 5.24 12.58 -2.95
C PRO A 4 5.88 11.20 -2.97
N ILE A 5 5.13 10.21 -2.51
CA ILE A 5 5.61 8.85 -2.54
C ILE A 5 5.55 8.37 -3.98
N ASN A 6 6.68 7.84 -4.46
CA ASN A 6 6.75 7.31 -5.81
C ASN A 6 6.37 5.84 -5.78
N ILE A 7 5.14 5.53 -6.19
CA ILE A 7 4.68 4.16 -6.15
C ILE A 7 5.17 3.33 -7.33
N ARG A 8 5.79 3.95 -8.34
CA ARG A 8 6.23 3.21 -9.53
C ARG A 8 7.18 2.07 -9.20
N ASP A 9 8.06 2.32 -8.23
CA ASP A 9 9.13 1.38 -7.94
C ASP A 9 8.78 0.42 -6.81
N LEU A 10 7.57 0.45 -6.30
CA LEU A 10 7.18 -0.42 -5.21
C LEU A 10 6.89 -1.81 -5.74
N ALA A 11 7.54 -2.80 -5.14
CA ALA A 11 7.38 -4.18 -5.57
C ALA A 11 6.14 -4.80 -4.95
N PRO A 12 5.54 -5.80 -5.60
CA PRO A 12 4.50 -6.59 -4.95
C PRO A 12 5.03 -7.17 -3.64
N GLY A 13 4.16 -7.22 -2.64
CA GLY A 13 4.53 -7.64 -1.30
C GLY A 13 4.89 -6.49 -0.38
N THR A 14 5.11 -5.30 -0.91
CA THR A 14 5.39 -4.12 -0.10
C THR A 14 4.11 -3.69 0.59
N SER A 15 4.19 -3.36 1.87
CA SER A 15 3.03 -2.84 2.58
C SER A 15 2.99 -1.32 2.51
N ILE A 16 1.79 -0.78 2.42
CA ILE A 16 1.57 0.66 2.33
C ILE A 16 0.50 1.05 3.34
N VAL A 17 0.54 2.32 3.72
CA VAL A 17 -0.47 2.90 4.60
C VAL A 17 -1.25 3.92 3.78
N LEU A 18 -2.56 3.85 3.88
CA LEU A 18 -3.45 4.69 3.10
C LEU A 18 -3.98 5.85 3.94
N ALA A 19 -4.48 6.88 3.26
CA ALA A 19 -4.97 8.07 3.92
C ALA A 19 -6.10 7.78 4.91
N SER A 20 -6.84 6.72 4.69
CA SER A 20 -7.91 6.31 5.58
C SER A 20 -7.40 5.66 6.87
N GLY A 21 -6.11 5.42 6.97
CA GLY A 21 -5.54 4.68 8.09
C GLY A 21 -5.44 3.18 7.84
N ALA A 22 -5.90 2.73 6.70
CA ALA A 22 -5.81 1.32 6.36
C ALA A 22 -4.40 0.95 5.95
N GLU A 23 -4.06 -0.32 6.11
CA GLU A 23 -2.81 -0.88 5.62
C GLU A 23 -3.14 -1.90 4.55
N ALA A 24 -2.30 -1.94 3.53
CA ALA A 24 -2.52 -2.86 2.43
C ALA A 24 -1.18 -3.34 1.91
N GLU A 25 -1.22 -4.47 1.23
CA GLU A 25 -0.05 -5.08 0.62
C GLU A 25 -0.21 -5.01 -0.89
N ILE A 26 0.82 -4.55 -1.58
CA ILE A 26 0.77 -4.44 -3.03
C ILE A 26 0.68 -5.84 -3.64
N VAL A 27 -0.32 -6.04 -4.48
CA VAL A 27 -0.52 -7.30 -5.19
C VAL A 27 0.01 -7.18 -6.61
N ASP A 28 -0.24 -6.05 -7.25
CA ASP A 28 0.18 -5.84 -8.62
C ASP A 28 0.45 -4.35 -8.81
N ASN A 29 1.51 -4.05 -9.54
CA ASN A 29 1.92 -2.67 -9.79
C ASN A 29 2.20 -2.52 -11.28
N PRO A 30 1.30 -1.83 -12.03
CA PRO A 30 1.53 -1.62 -13.46
C PRO A 30 2.67 -0.66 -13.76
N GLN A 31 3.20 -0.01 -12.73
CA GLN A 31 4.38 0.85 -12.84
C GLN A 31 4.16 2.12 -13.65
N ASP A 32 2.93 2.60 -13.71
CA ASP A 32 2.68 3.87 -14.37
C ASP A 32 2.66 5.04 -13.37
N GLY A 33 2.81 4.76 -12.09
CA GLY A 33 2.93 5.81 -11.09
C GLY A 33 1.62 6.42 -10.66
N VAL A 34 0.50 5.90 -11.13
CA VAL A 34 -0.82 6.47 -10.87
C VAL A 34 -1.61 5.63 -9.87
N TRP A 35 -1.59 4.30 -10.02
CA TRP A 35 -2.38 3.42 -9.18
C TRP A 35 -1.71 2.05 -9.11
N LEU A 36 -2.18 1.27 -8.14
CA LEU A 36 -1.77 -0.12 -8.03
C LEU A 36 -2.91 -0.92 -7.43
N PHE A 37 -2.80 -2.25 -7.54
CA PHE A 37 -3.72 -3.14 -6.83
C PHE A 37 -3.11 -3.55 -5.51
N ALA A 38 -3.90 -3.53 -4.47
CA ALA A 38 -3.43 -3.88 -3.13
C ALA A 38 -4.50 -4.68 -2.42
N ARG A 39 -4.05 -5.58 -1.55
CA ARG A 39 -4.94 -6.33 -0.68
C ARG A 39 -4.93 -5.69 0.68
N TYR A 40 -6.09 -5.38 1.21
CA TYR A 40 -6.20 -4.74 2.51
C TYR A 40 -5.81 -5.72 3.61
N LEU A 41 -4.88 -5.29 4.45
CA LEU A 41 -4.44 -6.05 5.62
C LEU A 41 -5.15 -5.61 6.88
N SER A 42 -5.50 -4.33 6.94
CA SER A 42 -6.12 -3.72 8.11
C SER A 42 -6.92 -2.54 7.62
N SER A 43 -8.14 -2.41 8.09
CA SER A 43 -9.01 -1.30 7.69
C SER A 43 -9.88 -0.91 8.88
N PRO A 44 -9.39 -0.01 9.74
CA PRO A 44 -10.13 0.35 10.95
C PRO A 44 -11.49 0.96 10.65
N ARG A 45 -11.63 1.66 9.52
CA ARG A 45 -12.89 2.30 9.20
C ARG A 45 -13.88 1.35 8.56
N ASP A 46 -13.38 0.34 7.88
CA ASP A 46 -14.24 -0.60 7.18
C ASP A 46 -13.62 -1.98 7.21
N PRO A 47 -13.80 -2.71 8.31
CA PRO A 47 -13.17 -4.02 8.45
C PRO A 47 -13.56 -5.03 7.38
N THR A 48 -14.65 -4.77 6.65
CA THR A 48 -15.05 -5.71 5.60
C THR A 48 -14.11 -5.68 4.42
N LEU A 49 -13.25 -4.66 4.31
CA LEU A 49 -12.27 -4.59 3.23
C LEU A 49 -11.10 -5.53 3.46
N VAL A 50 -10.86 -5.98 4.69
CA VAL A 50 -9.69 -6.80 4.98
C VAL A 50 -9.74 -8.08 4.15
N GLY A 51 -8.65 -8.34 3.45
CA GLY A 51 -8.55 -9.50 2.56
C GLY A 51 -9.01 -9.23 1.13
N GLN A 52 -9.62 -8.08 0.87
CA GLN A 52 -10.07 -7.76 -0.47
C GLN A 52 -9.00 -7.02 -1.23
N GLU A 53 -8.97 -7.24 -2.54
CA GLU A 53 -8.06 -6.53 -3.44
C GLU A 53 -8.79 -5.37 -4.06
N GLU A 54 -8.18 -4.19 -3.98
CA GLU A 54 -8.78 -2.96 -4.47
C GLU A 54 -7.73 -2.15 -5.22
N MET A 55 -8.22 -1.33 -6.15
CA MET A 55 -7.36 -0.38 -6.82
C MET A 55 -7.10 0.79 -5.88
N VAL A 56 -5.84 1.14 -5.72
CA VAL A 56 -5.42 2.22 -4.83
C VAL A 56 -4.65 3.23 -5.66
N PHE A 57 -5.01 4.51 -5.52
CA PHE A 57 -4.34 5.56 -6.24
C PHE A 57 -3.15 6.09 -5.45
N ALA A 58 -2.16 6.59 -6.18
CA ALA A 58 -0.94 7.09 -5.56
C ALA A 58 -1.23 8.17 -4.53
N GLN A 59 -2.21 9.02 -4.79
CA GLN A 59 -2.52 10.12 -3.88
C GLN A 59 -3.06 9.64 -2.55
N ASP A 60 -3.54 8.42 -2.48
CA ASP A 60 -4.05 7.86 -1.24
C ASP A 60 -2.99 7.14 -0.42
N VAL A 61 -1.81 6.95 -0.97
CA VAL A 61 -0.71 6.28 -0.26
C VAL A 61 0.04 7.36 0.51
N VAL A 62 0.01 7.27 1.83
CA VAL A 62 0.64 8.29 2.67
C VAL A 62 1.94 7.82 3.28
N ALA A 63 2.20 6.52 3.27
CA ALA A 63 3.46 5.99 3.78
C ALA A 63 3.70 4.61 3.20
N VAL A 64 4.98 4.21 3.17
CA VAL A 64 5.36 2.87 2.76
C VAL A 64 5.86 2.15 4.00
N GLY A 65 5.22 1.04 4.31
CA GLY A 65 5.64 0.22 5.42
C GLY A 65 6.82 -0.66 5.04
N ARG A 66 7.31 -1.37 6.03
CA ARG A 66 8.39 -2.31 5.76
C ARG A 66 7.83 -3.51 5.05
N SER A 67 8.46 -3.86 3.96
CA SER A 67 8.00 -4.99 3.20
C SER A 67 8.44 -6.30 3.84
N THR A 68 9.56 -6.30 4.59
CA THR A 68 9.99 -7.50 5.27
C THR A 68 10.41 -7.15 6.65
N PRO A 69 10.10 -7.99 7.53
CA PRO A 69 10.62 -7.82 8.87
C PRO A 69 12.05 -8.24 8.87
N GLN A 70 12.68 -8.42 8.71
CA GLN A 70 13.83 -8.88 8.70
C GLN A 70 14.40 -9.23 9.74
N VAL A 71 14.55 -9.65 9.76
CA VAL A 71 14.90 -9.77 10.52
C VAL A 71 15.72 -9.71 11.08
N ASP A 72 16.04 -9.58 11.26
CA ASP A 72 16.61 -9.42 11.68
C ASP A 72 17.04 -9.58 12.29
N SER A 73 17.12 -9.69 12.22
CA SER A 73 17.37 -9.77 12.69
C SER A 73 17.50 -9.79 13.06
#